data_43da6368b48e9e99d7f0dd5e096093ff
#
_entry.id   43da6368b48e9e99d7f0dd5e096093ff
#
_cell.length_a   1.000
_cell.length_b   1.000
_cell.length_c   1.000
_cell.angle_alpha   90.00
_cell.angle_beta   90.00
_cell.angle_gamma   90.00
#
_symmetry.space_group_name_H-M   'P 1'
#
loop_
_entity.id
_entity.type
_entity.pdbx_description
1 polymer ?
#
loop_
_entity_poly.entity_id
_entity_poly.type
_entity_poly.pdbx_seq_one_letter_code
_entity_poly.pdbx_strand_id
1 'polypeptide(L)'
;MKKKILLVCAILLASVIAVVAAACGNSTPTQSVLFNSASEVWGKDDGKETLTYDVLRGETQIGTFTMTGECVIGSTVTIGGESVENASGTYFTTSLSVSEEIDGEVVSTTMETQSLLDTGFKVQRSYRKTSTVIGGETEVTEIIGRYTDDNYNYSYKVDGEEVKTGDVSHSSFSSAAYADNDFIYQVARLLAGTSGLSVNVPYYNYDENGDLSTVTMENVSAAVTATNAEIKGMRGDFADRTGRVWLGTQLSVSLTRDFPGSGASFSCHVVTSYTENEQNVTLPYALPGIIKEGDITYALTSETRA
;
A
#
# COMPACT_ATOMS: atom_id res chain seq x y z
N MET A 1 1.14 28.53 -10.43
CA MET A 1 1.15 27.74 -9.18
C MET A 1 0.73 26.30 -9.42
N LYS A 2 -0.39 25.98 -10.06
CA LYS A 2 -0.83 24.60 -10.40
C LYS A 2 0.29 23.71 -11.02
N LYS A 3 1.20 24.26 -11.85
CA LYS A 3 2.34 23.51 -12.44
C LYS A 3 3.37 23.04 -11.42
N LYS A 4 3.53 23.73 -10.27
CA LYS A 4 4.51 23.32 -9.23
C LYS A 4 3.94 22.18 -8.37
N ILE A 5 2.63 22.22 -8.06
CA ILE A 5 1.92 21.15 -7.35
C ILE A 5 1.97 19.88 -8.17
N LEU A 6 1.74 19.99 -9.49
CA LEU A 6 1.85 18.86 -10.42
C LEU A 6 3.22 18.18 -10.37
N LEU A 7 4.29 18.97 -10.32
CA LEU A 7 5.65 18.43 -10.28
C LEU A 7 5.91 17.60 -9.01
N VAL A 8 5.34 18.01 -7.89
CA VAL A 8 5.52 17.32 -6.60
C VAL A 8 4.67 16.07 -6.48
N CYS A 9 3.40 16.14 -6.89
CA CYS A 9 2.57 14.95 -7.00
C CYS A 9 3.14 13.96 -8.02
N ALA A 10 3.71 14.46 -9.14
CA ALA A 10 4.39 13.63 -10.12
C ALA A 10 5.72 13.06 -9.60
N ILE A 11 6.46 13.77 -8.72
CA ILE A 11 7.71 13.27 -8.14
C ILE A 11 7.42 12.20 -7.07
N LEU A 12 6.36 12.34 -6.30
CA LEU A 12 5.88 11.28 -5.38
C LEU A 12 5.26 10.09 -6.12
N LEU A 13 4.79 10.30 -7.36
CA LEU A 13 4.12 9.28 -8.20
C LEU A 13 5.00 8.78 -9.37
N ALA A 14 6.08 9.47 -9.74
CA ALA A 14 6.75 9.30 -11.05
C ALA A 14 8.17 8.75 -11.02
N SER A 15 8.68 8.19 -9.93
CA SER A 15 9.98 7.51 -9.96
C SER A 15 9.84 6.03 -10.30
N VAL A 16 9.51 5.73 -11.57
CA VAL A 16 9.44 4.33 -12.00
C VAL A 16 9.99 4.12 -13.40
N ILE A 17 11.04 3.35 -13.52
CA ILE A 17 11.53 2.77 -14.78
C ILE A 17 11.47 1.25 -14.69
N ALA A 18 10.88 0.67 -15.72
CA ALA A 18 10.48 -0.71 -15.89
C ALA A 18 11.62 -1.74 -15.95
N VAL A 19 11.35 -2.93 -15.43
CA VAL A 19 11.95 -4.17 -15.93
C VAL A 19 10.82 -5.16 -16.17
N VAL A 20 10.69 -5.61 -17.42
CA VAL A 20 9.72 -6.62 -17.83
C VAL A 20 10.33 -8.00 -17.58
N ALA A 21 9.65 -8.84 -16.83
CA ALA A 21 9.88 -10.27 -16.83
C ALA A 21 8.55 -10.98 -17.11
N ALA A 22 8.47 -11.63 -18.26
CA ALA A 22 7.34 -12.45 -18.64
C ALA A 22 7.28 -13.70 -17.75
N ALA A 23 6.20 -13.88 -17.02
CA ALA A 23 5.90 -15.10 -16.28
C ALA A 23 4.88 -15.94 -17.03
N CYS A 24 5.28 -17.13 -17.45
CA CYS A 24 4.41 -18.16 -18.00
C CYS A 24 3.42 -18.69 -16.96
N GLY A 25 2.21 -18.85 -17.41
CA GLY A 25 1.03 -19.36 -16.78
C GLY A 25 1.15 -20.25 -15.54
N ASN A 26 0.66 -19.74 -14.44
CA ASN A 26 0.20 -20.53 -13.31
C ASN A 26 -1.18 -20.02 -12.91
N SER A 27 -2.08 -20.94 -12.57
CA SER A 27 -3.42 -20.62 -12.09
C SER A 27 -3.34 -19.59 -10.95
N THR A 28 -3.96 -18.44 -11.15
CA THR A 28 -4.10 -17.40 -10.13
C THR A 28 -4.75 -17.99 -8.88
N PRO A 29 -4.16 -17.88 -7.69
CA PRO A 29 -4.82 -18.27 -6.46
C PRO A 29 -6.10 -17.46 -6.30
N THR A 30 -7.15 -18.13 -5.86
CA THR A 30 -8.40 -17.44 -5.53
C THR A 30 -8.18 -16.51 -4.34
N GLN A 31 -8.92 -15.42 -4.29
CA GLN A 31 -8.87 -14.44 -3.19
C GLN A 31 -8.89 -15.08 -1.80
N SER A 32 -9.68 -16.16 -1.63
CA SER A 32 -9.75 -16.93 -0.39
C SER A 32 -8.42 -17.55 0.06
N VAL A 33 -7.54 -17.94 -0.86
CA VAL A 33 -6.22 -18.51 -0.50
C VAL A 33 -5.26 -17.44 0.01
N LEU A 34 -5.26 -16.26 -0.62
CA LEU A 34 -4.51 -15.10 -0.15
C LEU A 34 -4.87 -14.73 1.28
N PHE A 35 -6.15 -14.75 1.58
CA PHE A 35 -6.69 -14.17 2.79
C PHE A 35 -6.88 -15.13 3.93
N ASN A 36 -6.90 -16.44 3.71
CA ASN A 36 -6.78 -17.40 4.80
C ASN A 36 -5.48 -17.21 5.60
N SER A 37 -4.41 -16.76 4.92
CA SER A 37 -3.16 -16.39 5.59
C SER A 37 -3.26 -15.04 6.34
N ALA A 38 -4.10 -14.12 5.89
CA ALA A 38 -4.28 -12.81 6.53
C ALA A 38 -4.96 -12.89 7.89
N SER A 39 -5.89 -13.85 8.07
CA SER A 39 -6.52 -14.09 9.38
C SER A 39 -5.51 -14.52 10.45
N GLU A 40 -4.36 -15.06 10.04
CA GLU A 40 -3.25 -15.39 10.94
C GLU A 40 -2.42 -14.16 11.29
N VAL A 41 -2.44 -13.12 10.43
CA VAL A 41 -1.63 -11.91 10.58
C VAL A 41 -2.27 -10.93 11.57
N TRP A 42 -3.59 -10.68 11.47
CA TRP A 42 -4.27 -9.70 12.34
C TRP A 42 -4.90 -10.32 13.57
N GLY A 43 -4.74 -11.62 13.75
CA GLY A 43 -5.28 -12.33 14.89
C GLY A 43 -6.74 -12.72 14.70
N LYS A 44 -7.17 -13.65 15.54
CA LYS A 44 -8.56 -14.01 15.69
C LYS A 44 -9.09 -13.17 16.84
N ASP A 45 -10.26 -12.58 16.66
CA ASP A 45 -10.98 -11.86 17.69
C ASP A 45 -10.28 -10.57 18.17
N ASP A 46 -10.65 -9.42 17.60
CA ASP A 46 -10.28 -8.08 17.99
C ASP A 46 -8.77 -7.71 17.87
N GLY A 47 -7.99 -8.47 17.12
CA GLY A 47 -6.56 -8.20 16.94
C GLY A 47 -6.32 -6.90 16.15
N LYS A 48 -5.40 -6.09 16.68
CA LYS A 48 -4.93 -4.86 16.03
C LYS A 48 -3.42 -4.87 15.90
N GLU A 49 -2.94 -4.59 14.71
CA GLU A 49 -1.50 -4.41 14.44
C GLU A 49 -1.24 -3.01 13.92
N THR A 50 -0.20 -2.38 14.41
CA THR A 50 0.30 -1.11 13.88
C THR A 50 1.78 -1.24 13.57
N LEU A 51 2.15 -0.91 12.32
CA LEU A 51 3.51 -0.88 11.81
C LEU A 51 3.89 0.57 11.51
N THR A 52 5.01 1.03 12.04
CA THR A 52 5.52 2.39 11.81
C THR A 52 6.84 2.35 11.06
N TYR A 53 7.00 3.27 10.12
CA TYR A 53 8.15 3.35 9.22
C TYR A 53 8.73 4.76 9.21
N ASP A 54 10.06 4.85 9.13
CA ASP A 54 10.72 6.05 8.61
C ASP A 54 10.60 6.07 7.09
N VAL A 55 10.27 7.23 6.55
CA VAL A 55 10.28 7.47 5.10
C VAL A 55 11.57 8.17 4.73
N LEU A 56 12.33 7.56 3.83
CA LEU A 56 13.67 8.00 3.45
C LEU A 56 13.74 8.30 1.96
N ARG A 57 14.46 9.38 1.61
CA ARG A 57 14.98 9.61 0.27
C ARG A 57 16.51 9.47 0.31
N GLY A 58 17.01 8.38 -0.30
CA GLY A 58 18.38 7.95 -0.05
C GLY A 58 18.59 7.60 1.44
N GLU A 59 19.48 8.34 2.12
CA GLU A 59 19.73 8.16 3.56
C GLU A 59 19.00 9.19 4.45
N THR A 60 18.39 10.21 3.83
CA THR A 60 17.73 11.31 4.53
C THR A 60 16.31 10.92 4.91
N GLN A 61 15.97 11.05 6.18
CA GLN A 61 14.59 10.90 6.62
C GLN A 61 13.79 12.14 6.23
N ILE A 62 12.72 11.91 5.46
CA ILE A 62 11.83 12.97 4.98
C ILE A 62 10.45 12.90 5.63
N GLY A 63 10.16 11.83 6.38
CA GLY A 63 8.85 11.67 6.99
C GLY A 63 8.64 10.36 7.73
N THR A 64 7.37 10.07 7.98
CA THR A 64 6.90 8.84 8.63
C THR A 64 5.71 8.25 7.90
N PHE A 65 5.59 6.93 7.97
CA PHE A 65 4.47 6.17 7.43
C PHE A 65 3.98 5.17 8.47
N THR A 66 2.67 5.04 8.63
CA THR A 66 2.07 4.11 9.57
C THR A 66 0.99 3.30 8.86
N MET A 67 0.98 1.99 9.09
CA MET A 67 -0.07 1.08 8.65
C MET A 67 -0.73 0.44 9.86
N THR A 68 -2.05 0.41 9.91
CA THR A 68 -2.81 -0.26 10.95
C THR A 68 -3.85 -1.19 10.34
N GLY A 69 -3.86 -2.44 10.76
CA GLY A 69 -4.90 -3.42 10.46
C GLY A 69 -5.63 -3.80 11.74
N GLU A 70 -6.95 -3.84 11.69
CA GLU A 70 -7.81 -4.15 12.83
C GLU A 70 -8.94 -5.09 12.42
N CYS A 71 -9.15 -6.17 13.17
CA CYS A 71 -10.32 -7.00 13.00
C CYS A 71 -11.54 -6.27 13.59
N VAL A 72 -12.62 -6.18 12.84
CA VAL A 72 -13.88 -5.58 13.29
C VAL A 72 -15.02 -6.58 13.18
N ILE A 73 -15.87 -6.67 14.22
CA ILE A 73 -16.99 -7.61 14.29
C ILE A 73 -18.23 -6.86 14.79
N GLY A 74 -19.21 -6.67 13.91
CA GLY A 74 -20.45 -5.99 14.24
C GLY A 74 -20.28 -4.54 14.71
N SER A 75 -19.17 -3.93 14.37
CA SER A 75 -18.79 -2.59 14.81
C SER A 75 -19.26 -1.52 13.83
N THR A 76 -19.31 -0.28 14.29
CA THR A 76 -19.45 0.88 13.38
C THR A 76 -18.07 1.42 13.05
N VAL A 77 -17.73 1.45 11.76
CA VAL A 77 -16.50 2.09 11.27
C VAL A 77 -16.84 3.30 10.42
N THR A 78 -15.96 4.29 10.41
CA THR A 78 -16.14 5.50 9.58
C THR A 78 -15.10 5.49 8.48
N ILE A 79 -15.55 5.63 7.23
CA ILE A 79 -14.70 5.64 6.04
C ILE A 79 -15.06 6.87 5.21
N GLY A 80 -14.09 7.79 5.03
CA GLY A 80 -14.32 9.04 4.30
C GLY A 80 -15.47 9.88 4.87
N GLY A 81 -15.68 9.82 6.19
CA GLY A 81 -16.80 10.53 6.86
C GLY A 81 -18.13 9.79 6.83
N GLU A 82 -18.25 8.67 6.12
CA GLU A 82 -19.46 7.84 6.08
C GLU A 82 -19.39 6.72 7.11
N SER A 83 -20.44 6.57 7.94
CA SER A 83 -20.55 5.47 8.89
C SER A 83 -21.00 4.19 8.19
N VAL A 84 -20.29 3.10 8.42
CA VAL A 84 -20.65 1.74 8.02
C VAL A 84 -20.98 0.98 9.30
N GLU A 85 -22.29 0.73 9.50
CA GLU A 85 -22.78 0.01 10.67
C GLU A 85 -22.68 -1.50 10.48
N ASN A 86 -22.52 -2.24 11.59
CA ASN A 86 -22.40 -3.70 11.60
C ASN A 86 -21.26 -4.22 10.68
N ALA A 87 -20.19 -3.43 10.53
CA ALA A 87 -19.02 -3.83 9.77
C ALA A 87 -18.39 -5.09 10.41
N SER A 88 -18.06 -6.05 9.57
CA SER A 88 -17.37 -7.27 10.00
C SER A 88 -16.33 -7.63 8.95
N GLY A 89 -15.07 -7.82 9.40
CA GLY A 89 -13.93 -8.09 8.53
C GLY A 89 -12.67 -7.39 9.01
N THR A 90 -11.92 -6.81 8.09
CA THR A 90 -10.70 -6.06 8.42
C THR A 90 -10.85 -4.58 8.07
N TYR A 91 -10.61 -3.71 9.03
CA TYR A 91 -10.47 -2.28 8.82
C TYR A 91 -8.99 -1.94 8.76
N PHE A 92 -8.57 -1.40 7.63
CA PHE A 92 -7.17 -1.08 7.36
C PHE A 92 -7.01 0.41 7.14
N THR A 93 -6.02 1.02 7.78
CA THR A 93 -5.73 2.45 7.66
C THR A 93 -4.25 2.68 7.44
N THR A 94 -3.90 3.73 6.69
CA THR A 94 -2.53 4.23 6.61
C THR A 94 -2.49 5.72 6.84
N SER A 95 -1.34 6.20 7.29
CA SER A 95 -1.03 7.62 7.42
C SER A 95 0.41 7.86 6.98
N LEU A 96 0.60 8.73 6.00
CA LEU A 96 1.89 9.20 5.51
C LEU A 96 2.02 10.69 5.81
N SER A 97 3.18 11.10 6.30
CA SER A 97 3.55 12.52 6.44
C SER A 97 4.98 12.69 5.97
N VAL A 98 5.19 13.48 4.93
CA VAL A 98 6.50 13.79 4.36
C VAL A 98 6.66 15.29 4.19
N SER A 99 7.91 15.78 4.32
CA SER A 99 8.25 17.18 4.10
C SER A 99 9.64 17.25 3.50
N GLU A 100 9.76 17.94 2.38
CA GLU A 100 11.02 18.10 1.64
C GLU A 100 11.16 19.52 1.10
N GLU A 101 12.40 19.95 0.92
CA GLU A 101 12.72 21.18 0.21
C GLU A 101 12.91 20.86 -1.28
N ILE A 102 12.08 21.46 -2.14
CA ILE A 102 12.12 21.28 -3.60
C ILE A 102 12.23 22.66 -4.22
N ASP A 103 13.29 22.90 -4.97
CA ASP A 103 13.57 24.21 -5.63
C ASP A 103 13.55 25.41 -4.64
N GLY A 104 13.96 25.19 -3.38
CA GLY A 104 14.01 26.20 -2.33
C GLY A 104 12.65 26.48 -1.65
N GLU A 105 11.63 25.71 -1.96
CA GLU A 105 10.32 25.77 -1.28
C GLU A 105 10.10 24.48 -0.46
N VAL A 106 9.60 24.62 0.77
CA VAL A 106 9.20 23.46 1.57
C VAL A 106 7.86 22.97 1.08
N VAL A 107 7.85 21.71 0.66
CA VAL A 107 6.67 20.97 0.27
C VAL A 107 6.35 19.94 1.33
N SER A 108 5.15 20.00 1.90
CA SER A 108 4.67 19.02 2.87
C SER A 108 3.45 18.30 2.34
N THR A 109 3.48 16.98 2.37
CA THR A 109 2.37 16.13 1.94
C THR A 109 1.97 15.21 3.08
N THR A 110 0.68 15.18 3.37
CA THR A 110 0.07 14.15 4.22
C THR A 110 -0.92 13.33 3.40
N MET A 111 -0.94 12.03 3.63
CA MET A 111 -1.91 11.13 3.01
C MET A 111 -2.50 10.21 4.07
N GLU A 112 -3.82 10.10 4.06
CA GLU A 112 -4.58 9.18 4.89
C GLU A 112 -5.35 8.24 3.98
N THR A 113 -5.33 6.95 4.29
CA THR A 113 -6.17 5.97 3.59
C THR A 113 -6.95 5.13 4.57
N GLN A 114 -8.11 4.65 4.13
CA GLN A 114 -8.97 3.77 4.90
C GLN A 114 -9.56 2.74 3.94
N SER A 115 -9.55 1.48 4.32
CA SER A 115 -10.16 0.39 3.55
C SER A 115 -10.92 -0.53 4.50
N LEU A 116 -12.15 -0.89 4.15
CA LEU A 116 -12.91 -1.94 4.79
C LEU A 116 -12.96 -3.15 3.89
N LEU A 117 -12.49 -4.26 4.41
CA LEU A 117 -12.54 -5.56 3.77
C LEU A 117 -13.56 -6.43 4.52
N ASP A 118 -14.30 -7.26 3.79
CA ASP A 118 -15.20 -8.23 4.41
C ASP A 118 -14.45 -9.40 5.08
N THR A 119 -15.14 -10.35 5.65
CA THR A 119 -14.56 -11.53 6.29
C THR A 119 -13.83 -12.46 5.30
N GLY A 120 -14.04 -12.30 4.01
CA GLY A 120 -13.30 -12.93 2.92
C GLY A 120 -12.15 -12.06 2.40
N PHE A 121 -11.89 -10.93 3.04
CA PHE A 121 -10.90 -9.93 2.67
C PHE A 121 -11.14 -9.26 1.30
N LYS A 122 -12.36 -9.27 0.83
CA LYS A 122 -12.77 -8.52 -0.35
C LYS A 122 -13.00 -7.07 0.05
N VAL A 123 -12.35 -6.13 -0.64
CA VAL A 123 -12.54 -4.69 -0.38
C VAL A 123 -13.98 -4.30 -0.68
N GLN A 124 -14.60 -3.62 0.25
CA GLN A 124 -15.98 -3.11 0.14
C GLN A 124 -16.02 -1.60 0.00
N ARG A 125 -15.16 -0.92 0.75
CA ARG A 125 -15.07 0.54 0.82
C ARG A 125 -13.63 0.95 0.88
N SER A 126 -13.33 2.11 0.26
CA SER A 126 -12.04 2.75 0.37
C SER A 126 -12.18 4.27 0.45
N TYR A 127 -11.17 4.89 1.04
CA TYR A 127 -11.02 6.33 1.12
C TYR A 127 -9.55 6.69 1.06
N ARG A 128 -9.23 7.73 0.31
CA ARG A 128 -7.91 8.35 0.28
C ARG A 128 -8.08 9.84 0.37
N LYS A 129 -7.32 10.47 1.26
CA LYS A 129 -7.18 11.91 1.36
C LYS A 129 -5.73 12.28 1.24
N THR A 130 -5.41 13.21 0.36
CA THR A 130 -4.08 13.78 0.24
C THR A 130 -4.18 15.28 0.47
N SER A 131 -3.31 15.82 1.32
CA SER A 131 -3.17 17.25 1.53
C SER A 131 -1.73 17.66 1.23
N THR A 132 -1.54 18.58 0.31
CA THR A 132 -0.23 19.11 -0.08
C THR A 132 -0.16 20.59 0.22
N VAL A 133 0.90 21.00 0.92
CA VAL A 133 1.16 22.41 1.27
C VAL A 133 2.43 22.85 0.55
N ILE A 134 2.33 23.93 -0.24
CA ILE A 134 3.45 24.55 -0.97
C ILE A 134 3.35 26.05 -0.81
N GLY A 135 4.39 26.70 -0.28
CA GLY A 135 4.43 28.15 -0.13
C GLY A 135 3.31 28.73 0.75
N GLY A 136 2.75 27.89 1.66
CA GLY A 136 1.63 28.27 2.52
C GLY A 136 0.23 28.06 1.91
N GLU A 137 0.14 27.67 0.64
CA GLU A 137 -1.12 27.26 0.03
C GLU A 137 -1.35 25.76 0.22
N THR A 138 -2.58 25.39 0.53
CA THR A 138 -2.97 23.99 0.76
C THR A 138 -3.94 23.56 -0.33
N GLU A 139 -3.71 22.38 -0.89
CA GLU A 139 -4.65 21.67 -1.74
C GLU A 139 -5.02 20.34 -1.08
N VAL A 140 -6.29 20.02 -1.05
CA VAL A 140 -6.81 18.77 -0.49
C VAL A 140 -7.56 18.01 -1.56
N THR A 141 -7.12 16.77 -1.82
CA THR A 141 -7.84 15.85 -2.70
C THR A 141 -8.38 14.67 -1.91
N GLU A 142 -9.58 14.21 -2.26
CA GLU A 142 -10.22 13.06 -1.62
C GLU A 142 -10.80 12.12 -2.68
N ILE A 143 -10.61 10.82 -2.50
CA ILE A 143 -11.23 9.78 -3.31
C ILE A 143 -11.99 8.84 -2.39
N ILE A 144 -13.28 8.66 -2.65
CA ILE A 144 -14.12 7.68 -1.96
C ILE A 144 -14.46 6.59 -2.97
N GLY A 145 -14.15 5.34 -2.63
CA GLY A 145 -14.39 4.17 -3.46
C GLY A 145 -15.41 3.22 -2.83
N ARG A 146 -16.27 2.65 -3.68
CA ARG A 146 -17.25 1.62 -3.29
C ARG A 146 -17.16 0.47 -4.26
N TYR A 147 -16.91 -0.72 -3.73
CA TYR A 147 -16.83 -1.94 -4.52
C TYR A 147 -18.16 -2.67 -4.48
N THR A 148 -18.62 -3.09 -5.65
CA THR A 148 -19.73 -4.04 -5.84
C THR A 148 -19.18 -5.27 -6.53
N ASP A 149 -20.04 -6.26 -6.82
CA ASP A 149 -19.58 -7.47 -7.52
C ASP A 149 -19.09 -7.21 -8.94
N ASP A 150 -19.56 -6.12 -9.58
CA ASP A 150 -19.28 -5.82 -10.98
C ASP A 150 -18.52 -4.53 -11.21
N ASN A 151 -18.52 -3.60 -10.24
CA ASN A 151 -17.98 -2.26 -10.45
C ASN A 151 -17.23 -1.72 -9.22
N TYR A 152 -16.24 -0.90 -9.51
CA TYR A 152 -15.66 0.07 -8.59
C TYR A 152 -16.27 1.45 -8.89
N ASN A 153 -17.08 1.98 -7.98
CA ASN A 153 -17.68 3.30 -8.09
C ASN A 153 -16.83 4.28 -7.26
N TYR A 154 -16.53 5.46 -7.81
CA TYR A 154 -15.72 6.45 -7.12
C TYR A 154 -16.31 7.85 -7.17
N SER A 155 -15.99 8.65 -6.14
CA SER A 155 -16.18 10.11 -6.08
C SER A 155 -14.84 10.74 -5.77
N TYR A 156 -14.46 11.74 -6.55
CA TYR A 156 -13.26 12.55 -6.39
C TYR A 156 -13.62 13.98 -6.04
N LYS A 157 -12.97 14.52 -5.00
CA LYS A 157 -13.18 15.88 -4.50
C LYS A 157 -11.86 16.64 -4.47
N VAL A 158 -11.93 17.93 -4.71
CA VAL A 158 -10.83 18.89 -4.52
C VAL A 158 -11.34 19.99 -3.60
N ASP A 159 -10.62 20.25 -2.51
CA ASP A 159 -10.98 21.24 -1.48
C ASP A 159 -12.42 21.10 -0.96
N GLY A 160 -12.88 19.82 -0.86
CA GLY A 160 -14.23 19.47 -0.39
C GLY A 160 -15.32 19.49 -1.46
N GLU A 161 -15.06 20.05 -2.64
CA GLU A 161 -16.03 20.08 -3.74
C GLU A 161 -15.90 18.81 -4.60
N GLU A 162 -17.03 18.15 -4.89
CA GLU A 162 -17.06 17.00 -5.79
C GLU A 162 -16.85 17.46 -7.24
N VAL A 163 -15.72 17.06 -7.82
CA VAL A 163 -15.34 17.44 -9.18
C VAL A 163 -15.51 16.32 -10.18
N LYS A 164 -15.55 15.06 -9.72
CA LYS A 164 -15.74 13.92 -10.61
C LYS A 164 -16.34 12.72 -9.89
N THR A 165 -17.24 12.03 -10.59
CA THR A 165 -17.73 10.69 -10.23
C THR A 165 -17.60 9.75 -11.42
N GLY A 166 -17.54 8.46 -11.16
CA GLY A 166 -17.51 7.48 -12.23
C GLY A 166 -17.57 6.06 -11.70
N ASP A 167 -17.57 5.13 -12.64
CA ASP A 167 -17.50 3.71 -12.35
C ASP A 167 -16.52 3.03 -13.29
N VAL A 168 -15.87 2.00 -12.79
CA VAL A 168 -14.99 1.12 -13.55
C VAL A 168 -15.51 -0.29 -13.41
N SER A 169 -15.90 -0.89 -14.54
CA SER A 169 -16.33 -2.29 -14.54
C SER A 169 -15.14 -3.21 -14.29
N HIS A 170 -15.31 -4.14 -13.36
CA HIS A 170 -14.32 -5.19 -13.10
C HIS A 170 -14.85 -6.59 -13.42
N SER A 171 -15.91 -6.69 -14.20
CA SER A 171 -16.47 -7.97 -14.66
C SER A 171 -15.45 -8.84 -15.44
N SER A 172 -14.47 -8.20 -16.08
CA SER A 172 -13.34 -8.88 -16.72
C SER A 172 -12.29 -9.42 -15.75
N PHE A 173 -12.38 -9.06 -14.45
CA PHE A 173 -11.43 -9.45 -13.42
C PHE A 173 -12.04 -10.42 -12.39
N SER A 174 -13.17 -11.03 -12.69
CA SER A 174 -14.01 -11.81 -11.76
C SER A 174 -13.30 -12.98 -11.04
N SER A 175 -12.09 -13.34 -11.45
CA SER A 175 -11.29 -14.40 -10.82
C SER A 175 -10.08 -13.89 -10.03
N ALA A 176 -9.83 -12.58 -10.00
CA ALA A 176 -8.66 -12.02 -9.35
C ALA A 176 -9.01 -11.40 -7.99
N ALA A 177 -8.05 -11.39 -7.08
CA ALA A 177 -8.14 -10.64 -5.84
C ALA A 177 -8.11 -9.13 -6.10
N TYR A 178 -8.68 -8.35 -5.19
CA TYR A 178 -8.68 -6.89 -5.25
C TYR A 178 -7.95 -6.34 -4.03
N ALA A 179 -7.16 -5.31 -4.25
CA ALA A 179 -6.59 -4.48 -3.20
C ALA A 179 -6.91 -3.02 -3.50
N ASP A 180 -6.84 -2.17 -2.51
CA ASP A 180 -7.01 -0.74 -2.68
C ASP A 180 -6.02 0.02 -1.79
N ASN A 181 -5.70 1.23 -2.22
CA ASN A 181 -4.78 2.11 -1.52
C ASN A 181 -3.47 1.38 -1.13
N ASP A 182 -2.93 1.73 0.02
CA ASP A 182 -1.68 1.16 0.54
C ASP A 182 -1.86 -0.26 1.12
N PHE A 183 -3.07 -0.82 1.08
CA PHE A 183 -3.32 -2.23 1.41
C PHE A 183 -2.48 -3.18 0.53
N ILE A 184 -2.05 -2.73 -0.65
CA ILE A 184 -1.15 -3.48 -1.53
C ILE A 184 0.18 -3.88 -0.85
N TYR A 185 0.68 -3.09 0.09
CA TYR A 185 1.88 -3.45 0.87
C TYR A 185 1.63 -4.65 1.79
N GLN A 186 0.41 -4.76 2.32
CA GLN A 186 0.00 -5.93 3.10
C GLN A 186 -0.22 -7.14 2.20
N VAL A 187 -0.74 -6.94 0.99
CA VAL A 187 -0.83 -8.01 -0.01
C VAL A 187 0.56 -8.54 -0.32
N ALA A 188 1.57 -7.69 -0.53
CA ALA A 188 2.94 -8.12 -0.74
C ALA A 188 3.46 -9.00 0.41
N ARG A 189 3.14 -8.65 1.66
CA ARG A 189 3.46 -9.47 2.84
C ARG A 189 2.85 -10.87 2.78
N LEU A 190 1.59 -10.98 2.36
CA LEU A 190 0.89 -12.26 2.23
C LEU A 190 1.48 -13.12 1.11
N LEU A 191 2.07 -12.48 0.09
CA LEU A 191 2.70 -13.12 -1.05
C LEU A 191 4.10 -13.71 -0.74
N ALA A 192 4.70 -13.38 0.37
CA ALA A 192 6.07 -13.81 0.72
C ALA A 192 6.28 -15.33 0.74
N GLY A 193 5.21 -16.10 0.85
CA GLY A 193 5.23 -17.57 0.77
C GLY A 193 4.72 -18.16 -0.55
N THR A 194 4.28 -17.33 -1.51
CA THR A 194 3.56 -17.80 -2.71
C THR A 194 4.04 -17.05 -3.94
N SER A 195 4.55 -17.75 -4.94
CA SER A 195 4.92 -17.14 -6.22
C SER A 195 3.74 -17.08 -7.18
N GLY A 196 3.67 -16.04 -8.01
CA GLY A 196 2.72 -15.96 -9.13
C GLY A 196 1.34 -15.43 -8.76
N LEU A 197 1.22 -14.63 -7.70
CA LEU A 197 -0.03 -13.96 -7.36
C LEU A 197 -0.18 -12.66 -8.14
N SER A 198 -1.42 -12.36 -8.51
CA SER A 198 -1.79 -11.06 -9.01
C SER A 198 -3.05 -10.55 -8.29
N VAL A 199 -3.10 -9.23 -8.12
CA VAL A 199 -4.26 -8.52 -7.59
C VAL A 199 -4.60 -7.37 -8.52
N ASN A 200 -5.86 -6.98 -8.58
CA ASN A 200 -6.29 -5.79 -9.29
C ASN A 200 -6.41 -4.64 -8.31
N VAL A 201 -5.91 -3.48 -8.72
CA VAL A 201 -5.97 -2.24 -7.93
C VAL A 201 -6.51 -1.10 -8.78
N PRO A 202 -7.30 -0.17 -8.23
CA PRO A 202 -7.67 1.03 -8.94
C PRO A 202 -6.44 1.91 -9.14
N TYR A 203 -6.23 2.31 -10.38
CA TYR A 203 -5.17 3.23 -10.74
C TYR A 203 -5.78 4.57 -11.15
N TYR A 204 -5.32 5.62 -10.49
CA TYR A 204 -5.81 6.98 -10.65
C TYR A 204 -4.89 7.74 -11.62
N ASN A 205 -5.39 8.01 -12.82
CA ASN A 205 -4.64 8.80 -13.80
C ASN A 205 -5.00 10.27 -13.68
N TYR A 206 -3.99 11.10 -13.58
CA TYR A 206 -4.13 12.56 -13.49
C TYR A 206 -3.72 13.19 -14.82
N ASP A 207 -4.35 14.29 -15.19
CA ASP A 207 -3.99 15.07 -16.36
C ASP A 207 -2.78 16.01 -16.10
N GLU A 208 -2.44 16.82 -17.08
CA GLU A 208 -1.33 17.78 -16.97
C GLU A 208 -1.53 18.88 -15.94
N ASN A 209 -2.76 19.10 -15.48
CA ASN A 209 -3.12 20.07 -14.45
C ASN A 209 -3.15 19.46 -13.05
N GLY A 210 -3.00 18.13 -12.93
CA GLY A 210 -3.12 17.39 -11.67
C GLY A 210 -4.55 17.00 -11.32
N ASP A 211 -5.51 17.23 -12.22
CA ASP A 211 -6.88 16.81 -12.02
C ASP A 211 -7.07 15.33 -12.40
N LEU A 212 -7.89 14.59 -11.66
CA LEU A 212 -8.16 13.19 -11.94
C LEU A 212 -8.81 13.04 -13.32
N SER A 213 -8.07 12.47 -14.27
CA SER A 213 -8.55 12.27 -15.64
C SER A 213 -9.38 11.01 -15.77
N THR A 214 -8.83 9.86 -15.37
CA THR A 214 -9.49 8.55 -15.47
C THR A 214 -9.09 7.64 -14.32
N VAL A 215 -9.96 6.66 -14.02
CA VAL A 215 -9.62 5.54 -13.13
C VAL A 215 -9.70 4.27 -13.96
N THR A 216 -8.68 3.42 -13.84
CA THR A 216 -8.61 2.11 -14.47
C THR A 216 -8.34 1.06 -13.42
N MET A 217 -8.67 -0.21 -13.69
CA MET A 217 -8.20 -1.32 -12.85
C MET A 217 -6.93 -1.87 -13.45
N GLU A 218 -5.86 -1.90 -12.66
CA GLU A 218 -4.57 -2.43 -13.07
C GLU A 218 -4.26 -3.74 -12.37
N ASN A 219 -3.61 -4.64 -13.08
CA ASN A 219 -3.13 -5.89 -12.52
C ASN A 219 -1.74 -5.69 -11.92
N VAL A 220 -1.60 -6.04 -10.65
CA VAL A 220 -0.35 -6.03 -9.91
C VAL A 220 0.09 -7.46 -9.67
N SER A 221 1.27 -7.80 -10.12
CA SER A 221 1.87 -9.12 -9.90
C SER A 221 3.08 -9.03 -8.99
N ALA A 222 3.28 -10.06 -8.17
CA ALA A 222 4.45 -10.18 -7.32
C ALA A 222 5.31 -11.37 -7.72
N ALA A 223 6.62 -11.15 -7.77
CA ALA A 223 7.61 -12.19 -8.00
C ALA A 223 8.57 -12.27 -6.80
N VAL A 224 8.80 -13.49 -6.31
CA VAL A 224 9.85 -13.75 -5.32
C VAL A 224 11.21 -13.64 -6.02
N THR A 225 12.05 -12.72 -5.58
CA THR A 225 13.39 -12.50 -6.13
C THR A 225 14.49 -13.18 -5.29
N ALA A 226 14.26 -13.33 -3.99
CA ALA A 226 15.15 -14.07 -3.10
C ALA A 226 14.40 -14.60 -1.88
N THR A 227 14.81 -15.75 -1.36
CA THR A 227 14.35 -16.35 -0.11
C THR A 227 15.49 -16.47 0.88
N ASN A 228 15.21 -16.44 2.18
CA ASN A 228 16.21 -16.44 3.25
C ASN A 228 17.31 -15.38 3.06
N ALA A 229 16.94 -14.27 2.44
CA ALA A 229 17.85 -13.15 2.21
C ALA A 229 18.04 -12.35 3.50
N GLU A 230 19.24 -11.83 3.71
CA GLU A 230 19.49 -10.85 4.76
C GLU A 230 18.75 -9.55 4.43
N ILE A 231 17.99 -9.03 5.41
CA ILE A 231 17.23 -7.77 5.28
C ILE A 231 17.91 -6.72 6.14
N LYS A 232 18.36 -5.66 5.49
CA LYS A 232 19.09 -4.55 6.11
C LYS A 232 18.35 -3.23 5.91
N GLY A 233 18.68 -2.24 6.75
CA GLY A 233 18.21 -0.88 6.61
C GLY A 233 16.89 -0.60 7.33
N MET A 234 16.34 -1.56 8.07
CA MET A 234 15.29 -1.27 9.05
C MET A 234 15.84 -0.41 10.19
N ARG A 235 14.97 0.24 10.93
CA ARG A 235 15.35 1.22 11.95
C ARG A 235 14.69 0.94 13.31
N GLY A 236 14.89 1.80 14.29
CA GLY A 236 14.25 1.70 15.60
C GLY A 236 14.45 0.35 16.27
N ASP A 237 13.37 -0.34 16.61
CA ASP A 237 13.38 -1.66 17.25
C ASP A 237 13.93 -2.75 16.37
N PHE A 238 13.91 -2.54 15.05
CA PHE A 238 14.39 -3.47 14.00
C PHE A 238 15.75 -3.08 13.44
N ALA A 239 16.40 -2.04 13.97
CA ALA A 239 17.73 -1.63 13.51
C ALA A 239 18.74 -2.79 13.58
N ASP A 240 19.69 -2.76 12.66
CA ASP A 240 20.79 -3.72 12.64
C ASP A 240 21.53 -3.68 13.99
N ARG A 241 21.63 -4.83 14.65
CA ARG A 241 22.33 -4.99 15.94
C ARG A 241 23.43 -6.02 15.80
N THR A 242 24.54 -5.80 16.46
CA THR A 242 25.61 -6.80 16.52
C THR A 242 25.07 -8.11 17.07
N GLY A 243 25.24 -9.19 16.29
CA GLY A 243 24.79 -10.53 16.65
C GLY A 243 23.35 -10.86 16.27
N ARG A 244 22.60 -9.92 15.66
CA ARG A 244 21.28 -10.21 15.11
C ARG A 244 21.25 -9.94 13.60
N VAL A 245 20.79 -10.90 12.83
CA VAL A 245 20.60 -10.81 11.38
C VAL A 245 19.15 -11.10 11.05
N TRP A 246 18.48 -10.15 10.43
CA TRP A 246 17.10 -10.30 9.96
C TRP A 246 17.09 -11.05 8.63
N LEU A 247 16.23 -12.05 8.51
CA LEU A 247 16.10 -12.91 7.35
C LEU A 247 14.67 -12.89 6.81
N GLY A 248 14.53 -13.01 5.51
CA GLY A 248 13.21 -13.02 4.91
C GLY A 248 13.18 -13.22 3.41
N THR A 249 12.05 -12.88 2.81
CA THR A 249 11.76 -12.98 1.38
C THR A 249 11.79 -11.61 0.75
N GLN A 250 12.50 -11.47 -0.36
CA GLN A 250 12.47 -10.28 -1.20
C GLN A 250 11.50 -10.48 -2.35
N LEU A 251 10.62 -9.51 -2.54
CA LEU A 251 9.60 -9.48 -3.57
C LEU A 251 9.82 -8.27 -4.46
N SER A 252 9.64 -8.46 -5.76
CA SER A 252 9.38 -7.39 -6.71
C SER A 252 7.90 -7.41 -7.05
N VAL A 253 7.23 -6.27 -6.89
CA VAL A 253 5.82 -6.11 -7.19
C VAL A 253 5.73 -5.16 -8.38
N SER A 254 5.16 -5.64 -9.47
CA SER A 254 5.04 -4.88 -10.72
C SER A 254 3.58 -4.59 -11.00
N LEU A 255 3.27 -3.33 -11.28
CA LEU A 255 2.03 -2.90 -11.89
C LEU A 255 2.17 -3.11 -13.40
N THR A 256 1.32 -3.94 -13.97
CA THR A 256 1.29 -4.16 -15.42
C THR A 256 0.15 -3.33 -15.97
N ARG A 257 0.45 -2.34 -16.80
CA ARG A 257 -0.56 -1.60 -17.55
C ARG A 257 -0.79 -2.28 -18.90
N ASP A 258 -2.03 -2.26 -19.37
CA ASP A 258 -2.38 -2.63 -20.75
C ASP A 258 -1.87 -1.61 -21.79
N PHE A 259 -1.17 -0.55 -21.37
CA PHE A 259 -0.61 0.48 -22.23
C PHE A 259 0.92 0.42 -22.27
N PRO A 260 1.53 0.50 -23.47
CA PRO A 260 2.98 0.45 -23.60
C PRO A 260 3.66 1.62 -22.88
N GLY A 261 4.57 1.34 -21.98
CA GLY A 261 5.57 2.29 -21.49
C GLY A 261 5.40 2.82 -20.08
N SER A 262 4.45 2.35 -19.29
CA SER A 262 4.31 2.81 -17.91
C SER A 262 4.00 1.66 -16.94
N GLY A 263 5.03 1.07 -16.36
CA GLY A 263 4.89 0.17 -15.21
C GLY A 263 5.31 0.91 -13.94
N ALA A 264 4.49 0.87 -12.91
CA ALA A 264 4.91 1.18 -11.56
C ALA A 264 5.39 -0.12 -10.90
N SER A 265 6.51 -0.08 -10.20
CA SER A 265 7.00 -1.23 -9.45
C SER A 265 7.49 -0.79 -8.09
N PHE A 266 7.31 -1.64 -7.10
CA PHE A 266 7.98 -1.48 -5.83
C PHE A 266 8.63 -2.81 -5.42
N SER A 267 9.62 -2.77 -4.56
CA SER A 267 10.12 -3.97 -3.91
C SER A 267 9.70 -4.00 -2.45
N CYS A 268 9.41 -5.21 -1.95
CA CYS A 268 9.09 -5.41 -0.55
C CYS A 268 9.98 -6.53 0.00
N HIS A 269 10.70 -6.22 1.08
CA HIS A 269 11.49 -7.20 1.82
C HIS A 269 10.68 -7.60 3.06
N VAL A 270 10.17 -8.81 3.03
CA VAL A 270 9.29 -9.33 4.08
C VAL A 270 10.12 -10.17 5.05
N VAL A 271 10.23 -9.70 6.29
CA VAL A 271 10.96 -10.38 7.37
C VAL A 271 10.13 -11.55 7.88
N THR A 272 10.74 -12.71 7.97
CA THR A 272 10.09 -13.93 8.47
C THR A 272 10.79 -14.53 9.69
N SER A 273 12.07 -14.18 9.90
CA SER A 273 12.87 -14.70 11.01
C SER A 273 14.07 -13.80 11.29
N TYR A 274 14.77 -14.09 12.37
CA TYR A 274 16.09 -13.53 12.62
C TYR A 274 17.00 -14.60 13.22
N THR A 275 18.30 -14.41 13.03
CA THR A 275 19.33 -15.20 13.72
C THR A 275 19.96 -14.33 14.80
N GLU A 276 20.05 -14.81 16.02
CA GLU A 276 20.71 -14.15 17.14
C GLU A 276 21.52 -15.17 17.93
N ASN A 277 22.79 -14.89 18.16
CA ASN A 277 23.72 -15.83 18.85
C ASN A 277 23.69 -17.25 18.26
N GLU A 278 23.71 -17.34 16.92
CA GLU A 278 23.65 -18.60 16.15
C GLU A 278 22.32 -19.38 16.27
N GLN A 279 21.31 -18.81 16.91
CA GLN A 279 19.98 -19.37 16.99
C GLN A 279 19.04 -18.70 15.99
N ASN A 280 18.30 -19.51 15.22
CA ASN A 280 17.30 -19.02 14.32
C ASN A 280 15.95 -18.91 15.05
N VAL A 281 15.35 -17.72 15.04
CA VAL A 281 14.06 -17.43 15.64
C VAL A 281 13.09 -17.06 14.51
N THR A 282 12.05 -17.86 14.32
CA THR A 282 10.99 -17.57 13.37
C THR A 282 10.04 -16.55 14.00
N LEU A 283 9.71 -15.50 13.26
CA LEU A 283 8.66 -14.57 13.68
C LEU A 283 7.30 -15.27 13.62
N PRO A 284 6.41 -15.01 14.57
CA PRO A 284 5.05 -15.55 14.52
C PRO A 284 4.28 -15.06 13.29
N TYR A 285 4.66 -13.90 12.78
CA TYR A 285 4.07 -13.27 11.60
C TYR A 285 5.16 -12.62 10.73
N ALA A 286 5.00 -12.73 9.42
CA ALA A 286 5.85 -12.03 8.49
C ALA A 286 5.61 -10.51 8.56
N LEU A 287 6.64 -9.68 8.40
CA LEU A 287 6.56 -8.22 8.48
C LEU A 287 7.13 -7.58 7.21
N PRO A 288 6.43 -6.61 6.58
CA PRO A 288 7.02 -5.82 5.49
C PRO A 288 8.08 -4.88 6.08
N GLY A 289 9.32 -5.36 6.18
CA GLY A 289 10.42 -4.65 6.85
C GLY A 289 10.96 -3.47 6.05
N ILE A 290 11.09 -3.62 4.73
CA ILE A 290 11.54 -2.58 3.80
C ILE A 290 10.62 -2.57 2.59
N ILE A 291 10.11 -1.39 2.24
CA ILE A 291 9.36 -1.16 1.00
C ILE A 291 10.12 -0.08 0.23
N LYS A 292 10.37 -0.30 -1.05
CA LYS A 292 11.07 0.67 -1.90
C LYS A 292 10.26 0.98 -3.14
N GLU A 293 9.97 2.27 -3.32
CA GLU A 293 9.29 2.83 -4.48
C GLU A 293 10.16 3.92 -5.10
N GLY A 294 10.77 3.63 -6.24
CA GLY A 294 11.72 4.55 -6.85
C GLY A 294 12.89 4.87 -5.91
N ASP A 295 13.05 6.14 -5.55
CA ASP A 295 14.08 6.65 -4.62
C ASP A 295 13.59 6.75 -3.16
N ILE A 296 12.31 6.43 -2.91
CA ILE A 296 11.71 6.40 -1.58
C ILE A 296 11.86 5.02 -0.95
N THR A 297 12.26 4.99 0.30
CA THR A 297 12.33 3.77 1.12
C THR A 297 11.51 3.97 2.38
N TYR A 298 10.59 3.04 2.63
CA TYR A 298 9.90 2.91 3.92
C TYR A 298 10.65 1.85 4.73
N ALA A 299 11.25 2.26 5.83
CA ALA A 299 12.06 1.40 6.70
C ALA A 299 11.32 1.17 8.01
N LEU A 300 10.94 -0.06 8.30
CA LEU A 300 10.22 -0.43 9.53
C LEU A 300 11.00 -0.01 10.78
N THR A 301 10.33 0.69 11.69
CA THR A 301 10.91 1.17 12.96
C THR A 301 10.31 0.49 14.18
N SER A 302 8.99 0.24 14.17
CA SER A 302 8.30 -0.40 15.28
C SER A 302 7.07 -1.18 14.85
N GLU A 303 6.71 -2.16 15.67
CA GLU A 303 5.49 -2.95 15.58
C GLU A 303 4.81 -2.93 16.95
N THR A 304 3.50 -2.72 16.95
CA THR A 304 2.67 -2.89 18.16
C THR A 304 1.48 -3.77 17.84
N ARG A 305 1.08 -4.61 18.78
CA ARG A 305 -0.12 -5.45 18.71
C ARG A 305 -0.93 -5.30 19.99
N ALA A 306 -2.25 -5.22 19.82
CA ALA A 306 -3.20 -5.13 20.93
C ALA A 306 -4.26 -6.25 20.80
#